data_ddf820085fb639d44251090672ccef87
#
_entry.id   ddf820085fb639d44251090672ccef87
#
_cell.length_a   1.000
_cell.length_b   1.000
_cell.length_c   1.000
_cell.angle_alpha   90.00
_cell.angle_beta   90.00
_cell.angle_gamma   90.00
#
_symmetry.space_group_name_H-M   'P 1'
#
loop_
_entity.id
_entity.type
_entity.pdbx_description
1 polymer ?
#
loop_
_entity_poly.entity_id
_entity_poly.type
_entity_poly.pdbx_seq_one_letter_code
_entity_poly.pdbx_strand_id
1 'polypeptide(L)'
;MASRVVFFCYCASFRENYNARKLLRSCLGLQHPRGFGNSYRRENTAARFLSSELRTNTAPSAARFLRLAFVTLGALVKKLFVCLLFLLAATVIEAQEPDAQPIQLGNVSFSGSVRERYEAWDWFQAPNGAQNAYGYSGTVVRFGFSQKHDRYDWNVEFLAPILLGLPNDAVKVAPFGQYGLGGSYYAANHNTQNAAFLNLKQAFLRLSGEHESLRMGRFEFTDGSEVTPKDPTLAYLKTDRIGQRLIGNFGFSDVMRSFDGLQYGYSNGPWNFTAVSAIPTRGVFQVDGWGWVKTPVTYVALTHQTDLGKSHAEWRVFAIYYNDDRPIVKTDNRPASVRATDLGGIDIGTYGGHFILAAPTSAGTFDLLGWGALQNGSWGELTQRAGAGAAEGGWQPKFASRLRPWLRLGYFYSSGDGNPADNTHGTFFAILPTPRVYARFPFFNSMNNTDLFEELMLRPTKAFTIRSDVHGLWLSNKNDLWYTGGGAFQPWTFGFSGRTSNGSKSLATLYDISGDYKLKHGVSIGLYYGYAIGGEVIKKIYPANSNGALGYTELNYRF
;
A
#
# COMPACT_ATOMS: atom_id res chain seq x y z
N MET A 1 -38.68 -44.51 10.47
CA MET A 1 -38.63 -44.29 9.04
C MET A 1 -37.29 -43.68 8.69
N ALA A 2 -36.42 -44.48 8.12
CA ALA A 2 -35.03 -44.12 7.81
C ALA A 2 -34.93 -43.69 6.38
N SER A 3 -34.29 -42.58 6.07
CA SER A 3 -33.86 -42.24 4.71
C SER A 3 -32.36 -42.00 4.73
N ARG A 4 -31.67 -42.89 4.02
CA ARG A 4 -30.23 -42.89 3.77
C ARG A 4 -29.91 -41.82 2.72
N VAL A 5 -28.88 -41.02 2.97
CA VAL A 5 -28.19 -40.20 1.96
C VAL A 5 -26.89 -40.91 1.60
N VAL A 6 -26.76 -41.22 0.31
CA VAL A 6 -25.61 -41.92 -0.29
C VAL A 6 -24.58 -40.88 -0.71
N PHE A 7 -23.35 -41.03 -0.20
CA PHE A 7 -22.16 -40.32 -0.71
C PHE A 7 -21.59 -41.06 -1.92
N PHE A 8 -21.43 -40.35 -3.02
CA PHE A 8 -20.63 -40.82 -4.15
C PHE A 8 -19.23 -40.17 -4.10
N CYS A 9 -18.23 -41.03 -3.86
CA CYS A 9 -16.83 -40.72 -4.16
C CYS A 9 -16.55 -40.95 -5.64
N TYR A 10 -16.01 -39.96 -6.34
CA TYR A 10 -15.35 -40.15 -7.61
C TYR A 10 -13.86 -39.91 -7.46
N CYS A 11 -13.08 -41.01 -7.43
CA CYS A 11 -11.66 -41.04 -7.71
C CYS A 11 -11.46 -41.18 -9.22
N ALA A 12 -10.82 -40.22 -9.85
CA ALA A 12 -10.27 -40.42 -11.18
C ALA A 12 -8.78 -40.06 -11.16
N SER A 13 -7.97 -41.11 -11.24
CA SER A 13 -6.56 -41.10 -11.52
C SER A 13 -6.29 -40.66 -12.96
N PHE A 14 -5.32 -39.75 -13.14
CA PHE A 14 -4.68 -39.56 -14.45
C PHE A 14 -3.17 -39.79 -14.32
N ARG A 15 -2.74 -40.81 -15.06
CA ARG A 15 -1.35 -41.22 -15.28
C ARG A 15 -0.67 -40.25 -16.25
N GLU A 16 0.61 -40.11 -16.01
CA GLU A 16 1.62 -39.53 -16.88
C GLU A 16 1.59 -40.03 -18.32
N ASN A 17 1.93 -39.17 -19.26
CA ASN A 17 2.55 -39.56 -20.52
C ASN A 17 3.66 -38.59 -20.92
N TYR A 18 4.87 -39.10 -20.85
CA TYR A 18 6.07 -38.63 -21.51
C TYR A 18 5.97 -38.88 -23.00
N ASN A 19 6.17 -37.88 -23.84
CA ASN A 19 6.96 -37.93 -25.07
C ASN A 19 6.73 -36.70 -25.95
N ALA A 20 7.76 -35.93 -26.21
CA ALA A 20 8.10 -35.40 -27.54
C ALA A 20 9.36 -34.55 -27.52
N ARG A 21 10.49 -35.21 -27.55
CA ARG A 21 11.67 -34.71 -28.27
C ARG A 21 11.48 -35.08 -29.73
N LYS A 22 11.30 -34.06 -30.61
CA LYS A 22 11.73 -34.02 -32.03
C LYS A 22 11.00 -32.88 -32.74
N LEU A 23 11.72 -31.81 -32.98
CA LEU A 23 11.68 -31.04 -34.23
C LEU A 23 12.67 -29.87 -34.10
N LEU A 24 13.91 -30.23 -34.31
CA LEU A 24 15.02 -29.36 -34.67
C LEU A 24 15.42 -29.72 -36.10
N ARG A 25 15.65 -28.70 -36.90
CA ARG A 25 16.30 -28.69 -38.24
C ARG A 25 15.36 -28.51 -39.41
N SER A 26 15.38 -27.28 -39.87
CA SER A 26 15.70 -26.80 -41.24
C SER A 26 15.20 -25.37 -41.36
N CYS A 27 16.00 -24.40 -41.53
CA CYS A 27 16.55 -23.90 -42.78
C CYS A 27 17.66 -22.89 -42.51
N LEU A 28 18.86 -23.33 -42.73
CA LEU A 28 20.00 -22.48 -43.06
C LEU A 28 19.91 -22.15 -44.56
N GLY A 29 19.94 -20.89 -44.92
CA GLY A 29 20.08 -20.41 -46.26
C GLY A 29 20.97 -19.17 -46.27
N LEU A 30 22.26 -19.42 -46.46
CA LEU A 30 23.30 -18.43 -46.80
C LEU A 30 23.06 -17.88 -48.21
N GLN A 31 23.24 -16.57 -48.41
CA GLN A 31 24.04 -16.05 -49.55
C GLN A 31 24.29 -14.53 -49.40
N HIS A 32 25.54 -14.18 -49.26
CA HIS A 32 26.15 -12.91 -49.74
C HIS A 32 26.45 -13.04 -51.23
N PRO A 33 26.56 -11.97 -52.07
CA PRO A 33 27.81 -11.23 -52.14
C PRO A 33 27.77 -9.72 -52.52
N ARG A 34 28.85 -9.00 -52.12
CA ARG A 34 29.72 -8.02 -52.87
C ARG A 34 29.00 -6.97 -53.74
N GLY A 35 29.35 -5.70 -53.79
CA GLY A 35 30.58 -4.99 -53.60
C GLY A 35 30.50 -3.57 -54.18
N PHE A 36 31.56 -2.76 -53.95
CA PHE A 36 31.99 -1.52 -54.63
C PHE A 36 31.07 -0.28 -54.49
N GLY A 37 31.53 0.92 -54.21
CA GLY A 37 32.86 1.51 -54.07
C GLY A 37 32.75 3.05 -54.15
N ASN A 38 33.68 3.70 -53.50
CA ASN A 38 34.25 5.04 -53.78
C ASN A 38 33.37 6.31 -53.76
N SER A 39 33.67 7.18 -52.86
CA SER A 39 34.62 8.30 -52.79
C SER A 39 34.07 9.66 -53.30
N TYR A 40 34.29 10.69 -52.56
CA TYR A 40 34.89 12.02 -52.79
C TYR A 40 34.36 13.01 -51.74
N ARG A 41 35.18 13.42 -50.82
CA ARG A 41 36.06 14.60 -50.71
C ARG A 41 35.39 15.97 -50.74
N ARG A 42 35.75 16.69 -49.69
CA ARG A 42 36.21 18.08 -49.50
C ARG A 42 35.21 19.10 -49.01
N GLU A 43 35.55 19.59 -47.86
CA GLU A 43 36.19 20.90 -47.48
C GLU A 43 35.18 22.06 -47.44
N ASN A 44 35.01 22.81 -46.42
CA ASN A 44 35.89 23.81 -45.83
C ASN A 44 35.18 24.59 -44.67
N THR A 45 35.94 24.80 -43.66
CA THR A 45 36.40 26.03 -43.01
C THR A 45 35.45 26.81 -42.09
N ALA A 46 35.82 26.75 -40.83
CA ALA A 46 36.02 27.80 -39.83
C ALA A 46 35.06 29.00 -39.71
N ALA A 47 34.48 29.11 -38.51
CA ALA A 47 34.54 30.34 -37.74
C ALA A 47 34.39 30.05 -36.24
N ARG A 48 35.45 30.41 -35.50
CA ARG A 48 35.49 30.52 -34.04
C ARG A 48 34.50 31.59 -33.59
N PHE A 49 33.71 31.28 -32.55
CA PHE A 49 33.43 32.28 -31.52
C PHE A 49 33.36 31.57 -30.16
N LEU A 50 34.27 31.97 -29.31
CA LEU A 50 34.33 31.71 -27.88
C LEU A 50 33.12 32.37 -27.20
N SER A 51 32.32 31.60 -26.46
CA SER A 51 31.63 32.12 -25.31
C SER A 51 31.65 31.05 -24.21
N SER A 52 32.44 31.35 -23.21
CA SER A 52 32.54 30.67 -21.93
C SER A 52 31.22 30.82 -21.19
N GLU A 53 30.43 29.77 -21.09
CA GLU A 53 29.36 29.72 -20.09
C GLU A 53 29.80 28.90 -18.87
N LEU A 54 30.05 29.62 -17.81
CA LEU A 54 30.10 29.14 -16.43
C LEU A 54 28.79 28.42 -16.14
N ARG A 55 28.84 27.10 -16.00
CA ARG A 55 27.76 26.35 -15.36
C ARG A 55 27.81 26.58 -13.86
N THR A 56 27.04 27.53 -13.38
CA THR A 56 26.71 27.67 -11.98
C THR A 56 25.65 26.60 -11.61
N ASN A 57 26.02 25.73 -10.73
CA ASN A 57 25.09 24.87 -9.98
C ASN A 57 24.20 25.77 -9.11
N THR A 58 23.07 26.20 -9.63
CA THR A 58 22.07 26.93 -8.84
C THR A 58 21.05 25.95 -8.25
N ALA A 59 20.93 25.98 -6.92
CA ALA A 59 19.83 25.44 -6.16
C ALA A 59 18.47 25.83 -6.80
N PRO A 60 17.39 25.04 -6.61
CA PRO A 60 16.10 25.32 -7.24
C PRO A 60 15.60 26.70 -6.84
N SER A 61 15.49 27.59 -7.83
CA SER A 61 15.20 28.99 -7.62
C SER A 61 13.80 29.19 -7.00
N ALA A 62 13.68 30.25 -6.16
CA ALA A 62 12.42 30.71 -5.56
C ALA A 62 11.26 30.83 -6.57
N ALA A 63 11.55 31.04 -7.86
CA ALA A 63 10.57 31.05 -8.95
C ALA A 63 9.92 29.68 -9.24
N ARG A 64 10.59 28.55 -8.95
CA ARG A 64 9.97 27.22 -9.00
C ARG A 64 9.08 26.98 -7.80
N PHE A 65 9.45 27.47 -6.62
CA PHE A 65 8.60 27.44 -5.42
C PHE A 65 7.34 28.29 -5.61
N LEU A 66 7.46 29.48 -6.19
CA LEU A 66 6.31 30.34 -6.49
C LEU A 66 5.39 29.71 -7.56
N ARG A 67 5.92 29.07 -8.59
CA ARG A 67 5.09 28.34 -9.57
C ARG A 67 4.40 27.14 -8.95
N LEU A 68 5.05 26.41 -8.04
CA LEU A 68 4.41 25.31 -7.29
C LEU A 68 3.30 25.87 -6.42
N ALA A 69 3.53 26.97 -5.70
CA ALA A 69 2.52 27.63 -4.86
C ALA A 69 1.31 28.18 -5.69
N PHE A 70 1.53 28.67 -6.90
CA PHE A 70 0.44 29.10 -7.80
C PHE A 70 -0.34 27.92 -8.40
N VAL A 71 0.32 26.81 -8.68
CA VAL A 71 -0.35 25.58 -9.14
C VAL A 71 -1.18 24.96 -7.99
N THR A 72 -0.64 24.97 -6.77
CA THR A 72 -1.36 24.49 -5.57
C THR A 72 -2.57 25.38 -5.23
N LEU A 73 -2.47 26.71 -5.38
CA LEU A 73 -3.60 27.62 -5.16
C LEU A 73 -4.72 27.38 -6.18
N GLY A 74 -4.39 27.12 -7.45
CA GLY A 74 -5.37 26.74 -8.48
C GLY A 74 -6.01 25.37 -8.24
N ALA A 75 -5.24 24.42 -7.71
CA ALA A 75 -5.74 23.11 -7.29
C ALA A 75 -6.66 23.23 -6.04
N LEU A 76 -6.31 24.09 -5.09
CA LEU A 76 -7.14 24.35 -3.90
C LEU A 76 -8.51 24.94 -4.28
N VAL A 77 -8.55 25.86 -5.25
CA VAL A 77 -9.82 26.45 -5.75
C VAL A 77 -10.68 25.40 -6.45
N LYS A 78 -10.08 24.51 -7.27
CA LYS A 78 -10.79 23.38 -7.88
C LYS A 78 -11.28 22.37 -6.85
N LYS A 79 -10.47 22.08 -5.82
CA LYS A 79 -10.87 21.23 -4.69
C LYS A 79 -12.08 21.81 -3.94
N LEU A 80 -12.05 23.10 -3.62
CA LEU A 80 -13.16 23.79 -2.95
C LEU A 80 -14.43 23.73 -3.79
N PHE A 81 -14.34 23.86 -5.11
CA PHE A 81 -15.49 23.78 -6.01
C PHE A 81 -16.10 22.38 -6.06
N VAL A 82 -15.27 21.32 -6.14
CA VAL A 82 -15.72 19.93 -6.11
C VAL A 82 -16.30 19.57 -4.73
N CYS A 83 -15.66 20.00 -3.64
CA CYS A 83 -16.19 19.84 -2.29
C CYS A 83 -17.54 20.57 -2.11
N LEU A 84 -17.71 21.73 -2.73
CA LEU A 84 -18.98 22.48 -2.69
C LEU A 84 -20.11 21.73 -3.42
N LEU A 85 -19.80 21.07 -4.54
CA LEU A 85 -20.75 20.21 -5.27
C LEU A 85 -21.18 19.00 -4.43
N PHE A 86 -20.26 18.36 -3.72
CA PHE A 86 -20.57 17.26 -2.79
C PHE A 86 -21.37 17.75 -1.56
N LEU A 87 -21.10 18.95 -1.06
CA LEU A 87 -21.84 19.55 0.04
C LEU A 87 -23.29 19.90 -0.33
N LEU A 88 -23.54 20.31 -1.57
CA LEU A 88 -24.89 20.58 -2.07
C LEU A 88 -25.73 19.29 -2.22
N ALA A 89 -25.08 18.15 -2.47
CA ALA A 89 -25.73 16.84 -2.51
C ALA A 89 -26.01 16.24 -1.12
N ALA A 90 -25.31 16.71 -0.07
CA ALA A 90 -25.35 16.14 1.28
C ALA A 90 -26.36 16.79 2.23
N THR A 91 -27.16 17.78 1.79
CA THR A 91 -28.08 18.53 2.67
C THR A 91 -29.34 17.76 3.06
N VAL A 92 -29.49 16.51 2.69
CA VAL A 92 -30.65 15.69 3.03
C VAL A 92 -30.18 14.41 3.71
N ILE A 93 -30.20 14.35 4.99
CA ILE A 93 -30.49 13.26 5.93
C ILE A 93 -29.66 13.41 7.23
N GLU A 94 -30.34 13.90 8.26
CA GLU A 94 -29.89 13.80 9.65
C GLU A 94 -30.39 12.46 10.20
N ALA A 95 -29.49 11.58 10.63
CA ALA A 95 -29.65 10.73 11.82
C ALA A 95 -28.50 9.76 11.96
N GLN A 96 -27.80 9.84 13.06
CA GLN A 96 -26.80 8.87 13.48
C GLN A 96 -27.49 7.85 14.40
N GLU A 97 -27.70 6.62 13.95
CA GLU A 97 -27.97 5.48 14.81
C GLU A 97 -26.65 4.82 15.27
N PRO A 98 -26.66 4.12 16.40
CA PRO A 98 -25.48 3.41 16.89
C PRO A 98 -24.93 2.45 15.84
N ASP A 99 -23.62 2.15 15.91
CA ASP A 99 -22.98 1.14 15.09
C ASP A 99 -23.74 -0.20 15.19
N ALA A 100 -23.72 -0.97 14.11
CA ALA A 100 -24.36 -2.27 14.06
C ALA A 100 -23.93 -3.15 15.25
N GLN A 101 -24.92 -3.71 15.94
CA GLN A 101 -24.67 -4.57 17.10
C GLN A 101 -24.62 -6.03 16.66
N PRO A 102 -23.66 -6.82 17.17
CA PRO A 102 -23.61 -8.26 16.92
C PRO A 102 -24.90 -8.96 17.35
N ILE A 103 -25.32 -9.96 16.60
CA ILE A 103 -26.45 -10.83 16.94
C ILE A 103 -26.02 -11.74 18.10
N GLN A 104 -26.76 -11.69 19.21
CA GLN A 104 -26.46 -12.51 20.37
C GLN A 104 -27.12 -13.90 20.26
N LEU A 105 -26.32 -14.95 20.33
CA LEU A 105 -26.72 -16.36 20.34
C LEU A 105 -26.38 -16.95 21.74
N GLY A 106 -27.19 -16.62 22.70
CA GLY A 106 -26.85 -16.87 24.12
C GLY A 106 -25.64 -16.02 24.53
N ASN A 107 -24.56 -16.65 24.97
CA ASN A 107 -23.32 -15.98 25.37
C ASN A 107 -22.32 -15.78 24.22
N VAL A 108 -22.67 -16.20 23.01
CA VAL A 108 -21.83 -16.06 21.80
C VAL A 108 -22.36 -14.94 20.94
N SER A 109 -21.48 -14.06 20.51
CA SER A 109 -21.79 -12.98 19.56
C SER A 109 -21.52 -13.46 18.14
N PHE A 110 -22.50 -13.33 17.26
CA PHE A 110 -22.36 -13.51 15.82
C PHE A 110 -22.32 -12.14 15.15
N SER A 111 -21.29 -11.88 14.38
CA SER A 111 -21.11 -10.61 13.65
C SER A 111 -20.61 -10.85 12.24
N GLY A 112 -20.82 -9.88 11.38
CA GLY A 112 -20.34 -9.97 10.02
C GLY A 112 -20.37 -8.64 9.28
N SER A 113 -19.83 -8.68 8.06
CA SER A 113 -19.88 -7.56 7.13
C SER A 113 -19.87 -8.03 5.69
N VAL A 114 -20.48 -7.24 4.84
CA VAL A 114 -20.37 -7.36 3.39
C VAL A 114 -19.84 -6.04 2.85
N ARG A 115 -18.73 -6.09 2.12
CA ARG A 115 -18.18 -4.97 1.38
C ARG A 115 -18.27 -5.29 -0.11
N GLU A 116 -18.96 -4.48 -0.85
CA GLU A 116 -18.99 -4.51 -2.31
C GLU A 116 -18.24 -3.30 -2.84
N ARG A 117 -17.27 -3.50 -3.71
CA ARG A 117 -16.51 -2.44 -4.35
C ARG A 117 -16.43 -2.67 -5.85
N TYR A 118 -16.86 -1.67 -6.61
CA TYR A 118 -16.59 -1.63 -8.05
C TYR A 118 -15.44 -0.65 -8.29
N GLU A 119 -14.34 -1.13 -8.88
CA GLU A 119 -13.17 -0.36 -9.26
C GLU A 119 -13.12 -0.15 -10.76
N ALA A 120 -12.90 1.10 -11.19
CA ALA A 120 -12.67 1.50 -12.57
C ALA A 120 -11.25 2.07 -12.69
N TRP A 121 -10.47 1.47 -13.54
CA TRP A 121 -9.05 1.77 -13.75
C TRP A 121 -8.83 2.32 -15.15
N ASP A 122 -8.00 3.34 -15.27
CA ASP A 122 -7.34 3.79 -16.48
C ASP A 122 -5.84 3.91 -16.18
N TRP A 123 -5.10 2.82 -16.45
CA TRP A 123 -3.67 2.76 -16.17
C TRP A 123 -2.89 3.52 -17.24
N PHE A 124 -1.66 3.90 -16.93
CA PHE A 124 -0.71 4.47 -17.91
C PHE A 124 -0.60 3.57 -19.14
N GLN A 125 -0.64 4.12 -20.35
CA GLN A 125 -0.79 3.37 -21.59
C GLN A 125 0.53 3.03 -22.25
N ALA A 126 0.81 1.75 -22.46
CA ALA A 126 1.94 1.27 -23.26
C ALA A 126 1.73 1.51 -24.76
N PRO A 127 2.83 1.54 -25.57
CA PRO A 127 2.75 1.87 -27.01
C PRO A 127 1.88 0.92 -27.82
N ASN A 128 1.88 -0.37 -27.53
CA ASN A 128 1.29 -1.43 -28.35
C ASN A 128 -0.01 -2.00 -27.78
N GLY A 129 -0.79 -1.20 -27.09
CA GLY A 129 -2.08 -1.60 -26.55
C GLY A 129 -1.98 -2.74 -25.52
N ALA A 130 -2.52 -2.48 -24.38
CA ALA A 130 -2.88 -3.47 -23.37
C ALA A 130 -4.21 -2.99 -22.85
N GLN A 131 -4.92 -3.79 -22.11
CA GLN A 131 -6.13 -3.38 -21.44
C GLN A 131 -5.78 -2.48 -20.25
N ASN A 132 -5.46 -1.20 -20.54
CA ASN A 132 -5.13 -0.20 -19.53
C ASN A 132 -6.39 0.39 -18.87
N ALA A 133 -7.52 0.43 -19.59
CA ALA A 133 -8.82 0.84 -19.08
C ALA A 133 -9.74 -0.38 -18.88
N TYR A 134 -10.16 -0.62 -17.63
CA TYR A 134 -11.01 -1.75 -17.26
C TYR A 134 -11.77 -1.46 -15.96
N GLY A 135 -12.77 -2.29 -15.66
CA GLY A 135 -13.45 -2.31 -14.37
C GLY A 135 -13.64 -3.73 -13.88
N TYR A 136 -13.71 -3.92 -12.58
CA TYR A 136 -14.03 -5.19 -11.94
C TYR A 136 -14.78 -4.97 -10.63
N SER A 137 -15.45 -6.01 -10.14
CA SER A 137 -16.15 -6.02 -8.85
C SER A 137 -15.39 -6.90 -7.87
N GLY A 138 -15.22 -6.39 -6.64
CA GLY A 138 -14.65 -7.08 -5.51
C GLY A 138 -15.62 -7.11 -4.33
N THR A 139 -16.20 -8.28 -4.03
CA THR A 139 -17.05 -8.50 -2.87
C THR A 139 -16.24 -9.17 -1.78
N VAL A 140 -16.35 -8.68 -0.54
CA VAL A 140 -15.75 -9.29 0.65
C VAL A 140 -16.83 -9.58 1.65
N VAL A 141 -17.08 -10.85 1.93
CA VAL A 141 -17.99 -11.28 3.00
C VAL A 141 -17.16 -11.74 4.19
N ARG A 142 -17.41 -11.17 5.35
CA ARG A 142 -16.82 -11.60 6.64
C ARG A 142 -17.93 -12.00 7.56
N PHE A 143 -17.76 -13.09 8.32
CA PHE A 143 -18.67 -13.50 9.38
C PHE A 143 -17.92 -14.33 10.41
N GLY A 144 -18.36 -14.23 11.67
CA GLY A 144 -17.64 -14.92 12.73
C GLY A 144 -18.41 -14.97 14.04
N PHE A 145 -17.85 -15.76 14.94
CA PHE A 145 -18.34 -16.00 16.28
C PHE A 145 -17.28 -15.59 17.27
N SER A 146 -17.70 -14.92 18.33
CA SER A 146 -16.81 -14.52 19.42
C SER A 146 -17.52 -14.62 20.76
N GLN A 147 -16.71 -14.81 21.80
CA GLN A 147 -17.20 -14.75 23.18
C GLN A 147 -16.15 -14.10 24.05
N LYS A 148 -16.59 -13.20 24.93
CA LYS A 148 -15.73 -12.49 25.86
C LYS A 148 -16.09 -12.90 27.29
N HIS A 149 -15.06 -13.27 28.05
CA HIS A 149 -15.09 -13.51 29.48
C HIS A 149 -14.14 -12.56 30.21
N ASP A 150 -14.15 -12.53 31.51
CA ASP A 150 -13.32 -11.61 32.31
C ASP A 150 -11.82 -11.82 32.07
N ARG A 151 -11.37 -13.08 31.94
CA ARG A 151 -9.98 -13.48 31.86
C ARG A 151 -9.56 -14.05 30.51
N TYR A 152 -10.50 -14.30 29.62
CA TYR A 152 -10.21 -14.78 28.28
C TYR A 152 -11.28 -14.36 27.28
N ASP A 153 -10.92 -14.28 26.04
CA ASP A 153 -11.85 -14.18 24.91
C ASP A 153 -11.33 -15.02 23.74
N TRP A 154 -12.26 -15.41 22.88
CA TRP A 154 -11.93 -16.09 21.64
C TRP A 154 -12.73 -15.52 20.47
N ASN A 155 -12.17 -15.68 19.28
CA ASN A 155 -12.79 -15.27 18.03
C ASN A 155 -12.49 -16.32 16.95
N VAL A 156 -13.50 -16.68 16.16
CA VAL A 156 -13.36 -17.47 14.93
C VAL A 156 -14.09 -16.70 13.84
N GLU A 157 -13.36 -16.23 12.85
CA GLU A 157 -13.90 -15.41 11.75
C GLU A 157 -13.49 -15.99 10.41
N PHE A 158 -14.42 -16.04 9.47
CA PHE A 158 -14.23 -16.42 8.08
C PHE A 158 -14.29 -15.21 7.17
N LEU A 159 -13.60 -15.32 6.03
CA LEU A 159 -13.56 -14.31 4.97
C LEU A 159 -13.73 -15.00 3.62
N ALA A 160 -14.69 -14.53 2.83
CA ALA A 160 -14.90 -14.95 1.46
C ALA A 160 -14.67 -13.77 0.51
N PRO A 161 -13.48 -13.64 -0.12
CA PRO A 161 -13.25 -12.75 -1.24
C PRO A 161 -13.88 -13.32 -2.51
N ILE A 162 -14.55 -12.46 -3.28
CA ILE A 162 -15.17 -12.78 -4.57
C ILE A 162 -14.77 -11.69 -5.55
N LEU A 163 -14.02 -12.04 -6.58
CA LEU A 163 -13.52 -11.13 -7.61
C LEU A 163 -14.18 -11.49 -8.94
N LEU A 164 -14.83 -10.53 -9.61
CA LEU A 164 -15.57 -10.75 -10.84
C LEU A 164 -15.13 -9.75 -11.91
N GLY A 165 -14.90 -10.25 -13.13
CA GLY A 165 -14.58 -9.43 -14.29
C GLY A 165 -13.16 -8.89 -14.29
N LEU A 166 -12.18 -9.60 -13.71
CA LEU A 166 -10.78 -9.21 -13.75
C LEU A 166 -10.27 -9.09 -15.19
N PRO A 167 -9.38 -8.13 -15.49
CA PRO A 167 -8.88 -7.89 -16.84
C PRO A 167 -7.96 -9.02 -17.30
N ASN A 168 -8.20 -9.60 -18.46
CA ASN A 168 -7.39 -10.71 -19.00
C ASN A 168 -6.16 -10.26 -19.80
N ASP A 169 -6.02 -8.97 -20.09
CA ASP A 169 -4.89 -8.39 -20.85
C ASP A 169 -4.24 -7.18 -20.15
N ALA A 170 -4.28 -7.15 -18.80
CA ALA A 170 -3.66 -6.10 -17.98
C ALA A 170 -2.35 -6.54 -17.30
N VAL A 171 -1.72 -7.60 -17.82
CA VAL A 171 -0.42 -8.10 -17.38
C VAL A 171 0.50 -8.22 -18.58
N LYS A 172 1.60 -7.49 -18.54
CA LYS A 172 2.58 -7.43 -19.65
C LYS A 172 3.98 -7.72 -19.15
N VAL A 173 4.86 -8.09 -20.09
CA VAL A 173 6.29 -8.27 -19.79
C VAL A 173 6.94 -6.95 -19.36
N ALA A 174 8.06 -7.05 -18.65
CA ALA A 174 8.85 -5.85 -18.30
C ALA A 174 9.15 -4.97 -19.54
N PRO A 175 9.17 -3.66 -19.43
CA PRO A 175 9.08 -2.86 -18.20
C PRO A 175 7.64 -2.54 -17.73
N PHE A 176 6.61 -3.04 -18.39
CA PHE A 176 5.21 -2.62 -18.18
C PHE A 176 4.58 -3.25 -16.93
N GLY A 177 4.71 -4.57 -16.71
CA GLY A 177 4.21 -5.28 -15.54
C GLY A 177 2.67 -5.35 -15.46
N GLN A 178 2.14 -5.40 -14.24
CA GLN A 178 0.70 -5.39 -13.99
C GLN A 178 0.16 -3.95 -14.06
N TYR A 179 -1.02 -3.80 -14.66
CA TYR A 179 -1.73 -2.55 -14.80
C TYR A 179 -2.80 -2.43 -13.72
N GLY A 180 -2.39 -1.94 -12.54
CA GLY A 180 -3.27 -1.78 -11.39
C GLY A 180 -3.58 -3.08 -10.64
N LEU A 181 -4.52 -3.00 -9.70
CA LEU A 181 -4.87 -4.13 -8.83
C LEU A 181 -5.59 -5.24 -9.58
N GLY A 182 -6.46 -4.94 -10.55
CA GLY A 182 -7.13 -5.96 -11.36
C GLY A 182 -6.15 -6.87 -12.08
N GLY A 183 -5.06 -6.32 -12.66
CA GLY A 183 -3.97 -7.10 -13.24
C GLY A 183 -3.22 -7.93 -12.20
N SER A 184 -3.00 -7.39 -11.01
CA SER A 184 -2.35 -8.12 -9.91
C SER A 184 -3.21 -9.28 -9.41
N TYR A 185 -4.51 -9.08 -9.24
CA TYR A 185 -5.46 -10.15 -8.86
C TYR A 185 -5.54 -11.23 -9.94
N TYR A 186 -5.65 -10.84 -11.22
CA TYR A 186 -5.69 -11.79 -12.33
C TYR A 186 -4.45 -12.70 -12.32
N ALA A 187 -3.24 -12.11 -12.25
CA ALA A 187 -1.99 -12.86 -12.22
C ALA A 187 -1.86 -13.77 -10.98
N ALA A 188 -2.31 -13.29 -9.80
CA ALA A 188 -2.21 -14.04 -8.55
C ALA A 188 -3.21 -15.22 -8.47
N ASN A 189 -4.26 -15.23 -9.28
CA ASN A 189 -5.33 -16.23 -9.26
C ASN A 189 -5.39 -17.06 -10.55
N HIS A 190 -4.24 -17.58 -10.97
CA HIS A 190 -4.11 -18.50 -12.11
C HIS A 190 -4.60 -17.93 -13.45
N ASN A 191 -4.51 -16.62 -13.64
CA ASN A 191 -4.98 -15.92 -14.83
C ASN A 191 -6.48 -16.16 -15.11
N THR A 192 -7.30 -16.15 -14.06
CA THR A 192 -8.76 -16.27 -14.18
C THR A 192 -9.42 -14.91 -14.02
N GLN A 193 -10.50 -14.66 -14.77
CA GLN A 193 -11.28 -13.43 -14.70
C GLN A 193 -12.21 -13.39 -13.47
N ASN A 194 -12.52 -14.56 -12.92
CA ASN A 194 -13.38 -14.70 -11.75
C ASN A 194 -12.70 -15.62 -10.75
N ALA A 195 -12.59 -15.18 -9.51
CA ALA A 195 -11.96 -15.96 -8.44
C ALA A 195 -12.70 -15.75 -7.12
N ALA A 196 -12.91 -16.83 -6.37
CA ALA A 196 -13.52 -16.77 -5.06
C ALA A 196 -12.95 -17.89 -4.18
N PHE A 197 -12.91 -17.66 -2.87
CA PHE A 197 -12.47 -18.65 -1.90
C PHE A 197 -13.07 -18.36 -0.51
N LEU A 198 -13.11 -19.36 0.36
CA LEU A 198 -13.49 -19.18 1.78
C LEU A 198 -12.28 -19.45 2.66
N ASN A 199 -11.85 -18.46 3.40
CA ASN A 199 -10.67 -18.52 4.28
C ASN A 199 -11.05 -18.42 5.75
N LEU A 200 -10.25 -19.05 6.61
CA LEU A 200 -10.21 -18.73 8.03
C LEU A 200 -9.42 -17.43 8.21
N LYS A 201 -10.12 -16.34 8.53
CA LYS A 201 -9.52 -15.01 8.67
C LYS A 201 -8.89 -14.81 10.03
N GLN A 202 -9.61 -15.21 11.07
CA GLN A 202 -9.11 -15.19 12.44
C GLN A 202 -9.58 -16.45 13.18
N ALA A 203 -8.73 -17.01 14.04
CA ALA A 203 -9.05 -18.05 15.01
C ALA A 203 -8.03 -17.94 16.15
N PHE A 204 -8.39 -17.26 17.21
CA PHE A 204 -7.48 -17.04 18.33
C PHE A 204 -8.17 -17.19 19.69
N LEU A 205 -7.35 -17.50 20.68
CA LEU A 205 -7.64 -17.34 22.09
C LEU A 205 -6.79 -16.19 22.63
N ARG A 206 -7.39 -15.29 23.41
CA ARG A 206 -6.68 -14.28 24.17
C ARG A 206 -6.93 -14.48 25.67
N LEU A 207 -5.85 -14.56 26.43
CA LEU A 207 -5.85 -14.55 27.89
C LEU A 207 -5.58 -13.11 28.36
N SER A 208 -6.29 -12.65 29.37
CA SER A 208 -6.18 -11.29 29.90
C SER A 208 -6.00 -11.31 31.43
N GLY A 209 -4.95 -10.62 31.92
CA GLY A 209 -4.76 -10.26 33.32
C GLY A 209 -5.19 -8.82 33.57
N GLU A 210 -4.73 -8.24 34.67
CA GLU A 210 -5.01 -6.85 35.03
C GLU A 210 -4.33 -5.86 34.06
N HIS A 211 -3.08 -6.14 33.71
CA HIS A 211 -2.26 -5.30 32.83
C HIS A 211 -1.78 -6.04 31.59
N GLU A 212 -1.81 -7.35 31.58
CA GLU A 212 -1.25 -8.21 30.56
C GLU A 212 -2.33 -8.84 29.68
N SER A 213 -1.96 -9.12 28.43
CA SER A 213 -2.72 -9.96 27.53
C SER A 213 -1.81 -10.83 26.67
N LEU A 214 -2.24 -12.05 26.42
CA LEU A 214 -1.56 -12.98 25.50
C LEU A 214 -2.59 -13.52 24.50
N ARG A 215 -2.43 -13.16 23.25
CA ARG A 215 -3.23 -13.66 22.13
C ARG A 215 -2.44 -14.70 21.35
N MET A 216 -3.04 -15.86 21.08
CA MET A 216 -2.42 -16.96 20.36
C MET A 216 -3.35 -17.52 19.29
N GLY A 217 -2.79 -17.87 18.12
CA GLY A 217 -3.52 -18.40 16.97
C GLY A 217 -3.41 -17.52 15.74
N ARG A 218 -4.47 -17.48 14.92
CA ARG A 218 -4.57 -16.64 13.72
C ARG A 218 -5.27 -15.32 14.04
N PHE A 219 -4.63 -14.21 13.74
CA PHE A 219 -5.15 -12.87 14.03
C PHE A 219 -4.73 -11.83 13.01
N GLU A 220 -5.43 -10.71 12.97
CA GLU A 220 -4.99 -9.51 12.27
C GLU A 220 -4.03 -8.71 13.15
N PHE A 221 -2.94 -8.21 12.55
CA PHE A 221 -1.99 -7.34 13.22
C PHE A 221 -1.56 -6.20 12.31
N THR A 222 -1.43 -5.00 12.89
CA THR A 222 -0.93 -3.80 12.20
C THR A 222 0.03 -3.07 13.14
N ASP A 223 1.24 -2.78 12.66
CA ASP A 223 2.19 -1.99 13.43
C ASP A 223 1.68 -0.56 13.64
N GLY A 224 1.96 0.01 14.79
CA GLY A 224 1.56 1.37 15.13
C GLY A 224 0.15 1.53 15.66
N SER A 225 -0.66 0.46 15.70
CA SER A 225 -2.06 0.50 16.17
C SER A 225 -2.29 -0.32 17.44
N GLU A 226 -1.24 -0.62 18.19
CA GLU A 226 -1.27 -1.51 19.38
C GLU A 226 -2.10 -0.92 20.51
N VAL A 227 -2.06 0.39 20.67
CA VAL A 227 -2.88 1.16 21.62
C VAL A 227 -3.36 2.43 20.94
N THR A 228 -4.66 2.73 21.09
CA THR A 228 -5.26 3.93 20.51
C THR A 228 -5.27 5.06 21.55
N PRO A 229 -4.73 6.25 21.23
CA PRO A 229 -4.83 7.43 22.08
C PRO A 229 -6.29 7.84 22.34
N LYS A 230 -6.55 8.41 23.53
CA LYS A 230 -7.87 8.95 23.87
C LYS A 230 -8.19 10.23 23.10
N ASP A 231 -7.19 11.07 22.84
CA ASP A 231 -7.36 12.28 22.02
C ASP A 231 -7.69 11.90 20.57
N PRO A 232 -8.78 12.41 19.98
CA PRO A 232 -9.24 12.00 18.64
C PRO A 232 -8.28 12.43 17.51
N THR A 233 -7.50 13.52 17.70
CA THR A 233 -6.49 13.94 16.74
C THR A 233 -5.31 12.97 16.74
N LEU A 234 -4.80 12.62 17.93
CA LEU A 234 -3.75 11.61 18.05
C LEU A 234 -4.21 10.23 17.57
N ALA A 235 -5.45 9.85 17.87
CA ALA A 235 -6.03 8.58 17.39
C ALA A 235 -6.01 8.51 15.86
N TYR A 236 -6.45 9.58 15.17
CA TYR A 236 -6.38 9.66 13.71
C TYR A 236 -4.94 9.59 13.20
N LEU A 237 -4.01 10.39 13.76
CA LEU A 237 -2.62 10.36 13.35
C LEU A 237 -2.02 8.96 13.49
N LYS A 238 -2.35 8.26 14.56
CA LYS A 238 -1.83 6.93 14.82
C LYS A 238 -2.42 5.86 13.89
N THR A 239 -3.72 5.85 13.66
CA THR A 239 -4.39 4.82 12.84
C THR A 239 -4.22 5.06 11.35
N ASP A 240 -4.32 6.32 10.89
CA ASP A 240 -4.39 6.64 9.46
C ASP A 240 -3.03 7.08 8.90
N ARG A 241 -2.13 7.62 9.74
CA ARG A 241 -0.85 8.17 9.27
C ARG A 241 0.38 7.36 9.68
N ILE A 242 0.30 6.57 10.76
CA ILE A 242 1.42 5.76 11.26
C ILE A 242 1.15 4.27 11.06
N GLY A 243 -0.03 3.81 11.44
CA GLY A 243 -0.38 2.40 11.38
C GLY A 243 -0.20 1.78 9.99
N GLN A 244 0.21 0.51 9.96
CA GLN A 244 0.33 -0.29 8.75
C GLN A 244 1.47 0.11 7.79
N ARG A 245 2.40 0.96 8.20
CA ARG A 245 3.52 1.36 7.34
C ARG A 245 4.47 0.22 7.02
N LEU A 246 4.76 -0.62 8.00
CA LEU A 246 5.73 -1.71 7.91
C LEU A 246 5.09 -3.09 7.98
N ILE A 247 4.07 -3.26 8.85
CA ILE A 247 3.29 -4.49 8.98
C ILE A 247 1.81 -4.13 8.95
N GLY A 248 1.07 -4.66 7.98
CA GLY A 248 -0.36 -4.42 7.83
C GLY A 248 -1.11 -5.66 7.37
N ASN A 249 -2.41 -5.70 7.69
CA ASN A 249 -3.33 -6.74 7.25
C ASN A 249 -3.79 -6.56 5.79
N PHE A 250 -3.37 -5.48 5.14
CA PHE A 250 -3.78 -5.11 3.78
C PHE A 250 -5.30 -4.94 3.62
N GLY A 251 -5.94 -4.31 4.59
CA GLY A 251 -7.41 -4.20 4.68
C GLY A 251 -8.10 -3.54 3.51
N PHE A 252 -7.36 -2.80 2.69
CA PHE A 252 -7.89 -2.23 1.45
C PHE A 252 -8.09 -3.28 0.34
N SER A 253 -7.24 -4.31 0.23
CA SER A 253 -7.42 -5.36 -0.77
C SER A 253 -8.70 -6.14 -0.51
N ASP A 254 -9.21 -6.83 -1.54
CA ASP A 254 -10.40 -7.66 -1.39
C ASP A 254 -10.08 -9.02 -0.75
N VAL A 255 -8.81 -9.33 -0.48
CA VAL A 255 -8.39 -10.60 0.12
C VAL A 255 -7.82 -10.44 1.52
N MET A 256 -6.95 -9.43 1.74
CA MET A 256 -6.30 -9.19 3.03
C MET A 256 -5.30 -10.31 3.43
N ARG A 257 -4.58 -10.11 4.54
CA ARG A 257 -3.75 -11.16 5.18
C ARG A 257 -4.05 -11.24 6.67
N SER A 258 -3.63 -12.33 7.29
CA SER A 258 -3.59 -12.54 8.74
C SER A 258 -2.20 -13.04 9.14
N PHE A 259 -2.02 -13.26 10.41
CA PHE A 259 -0.76 -13.71 11.01
C PHE A 259 -1.05 -14.86 11.95
N ASP A 260 -0.30 -15.96 11.85
CA ASP A 260 -0.37 -17.09 12.77
C ASP A 260 0.79 -17.00 13.76
N GLY A 261 0.50 -16.90 15.05
CA GLY A 261 1.54 -16.72 16.05
C GLY A 261 1.05 -16.28 17.42
N LEU A 262 1.89 -15.50 18.10
CA LEU A 262 1.68 -15.01 19.46
C LEU A 262 1.78 -13.48 19.47
N GLN A 263 0.92 -12.85 20.27
CA GLN A 263 1.01 -11.43 20.61
C GLN A 263 0.86 -11.27 22.12
N TYR A 264 1.87 -10.68 22.74
CA TYR A 264 1.83 -10.25 24.13
C TYR A 264 1.65 -8.74 24.20
N GLY A 265 0.81 -8.28 25.10
CA GLY A 265 0.58 -6.87 25.41
C GLY A 265 0.65 -6.62 26.91
N TYR A 266 1.28 -5.54 27.32
CA TYR A 266 1.28 -5.02 28.70
C TYR A 266 0.88 -3.56 28.67
N SER A 267 -0.10 -3.15 29.49
CA SER A 267 -0.55 -1.76 29.59
C SER A 267 -0.72 -1.38 31.06
N ASN A 268 0.00 -0.33 31.48
CA ASN A 268 -0.11 0.22 32.84
C ASN A 268 0.01 1.75 32.79
N GLY A 269 -1.08 2.44 33.12
CA GLY A 269 -1.16 3.88 33.05
C GLY A 269 -0.86 4.40 31.62
N PRO A 270 0.15 5.27 31.43
CA PRO A 270 0.50 5.81 30.12
C PRO A 270 1.36 4.88 29.27
N TRP A 271 1.81 3.76 29.80
CA TRP A 271 2.73 2.84 29.14
C TRP A 271 2.03 1.68 28.46
N ASN A 272 2.47 1.35 27.27
CA ASN A 272 2.12 0.13 26.58
C ASN A 272 3.38 -0.53 26.01
N PHE A 273 3.53 -1.82 26.27
CA PHE A 273 4.52 -2.68 25.61
C PHE A 273 3.79 -3.73 24.79
N THR A 274 4.23 -3.97 23.57
CA THR A 274 3.68 -5.00 22.68
C THR A 274 4.80 -5.81 22.07
N ALA A 275 4.67 -7.12 22.09
CA ALA A 275 5.55 -8.05 21.39
C ALA A 275 4.71 -9.00 20.52
N VAL A 276 5.16 -9.25 19.28
CA VAL A 276 4.52 -10.18 18.34
C VAL A 276 5.58 -11.06 17.71
N SER A 277 5.30 -12.36 17.61
CA SER A 277 6.09 -13.28 16.79
C SER A 277 5.11 -14.11 15.98
N ALA A 278 5.16 -13.97 14.64
CA ALA A 278 4.14 -14.55 13.79
C ALA A 278 4.62 -14.77 12.35
N ILE A 279 3.90 -15.64 11.65
CA ILE A 279 4.10 -15.94 10.22
C ILE A 279 2.88 -15.39 9.46
N PRO A 280 3.05 -14.58 8.40
CA PRO A 280 1.94 -14.08 7.60
C PRO A 280 1.29 -15.21 6.80
N THR A 281 -0.03 -15.13 6.65
CA THR A 281 -0.79 -16.01 5.76
C THR A 281 -0.62 -15.56 4.29
N ARG A 282 -0.92 -16.45 3.37
CA ARG A 282 -1.25 -16.09 1.99
C ARG A 282 -2.41 -15.10 2.00
N GLY A 283 -2.66 -14.47 0.88
CA GLY A 283 -3.73 -13.49 0.71
C GLY A 283 -3.22 -12.27 -0.03
N VAL A 284 -3.67 -11.07 0.36
CA VAL A 284 -3.40 -9.78 -0.29
C VAL A 284 -3.96 -9.71 -1.71
N PHE A 285 -3.39 -10.44 -2.69
CA PHE A 285 -3.89 -10.50 -4.08
C PHE A 285 -4.39 -11.90 -4.48
N GLN A 286 -3.98 -12.95 -3.78
CA GLN A 286 -4.43 -14.31 -4.02
C GLN A 286 -5.63 -14.63 -3.13
N VAL A 287 -6.77 -15.10 -3.72
CA VAL A 287 -7.99 -15.39 -2.94
C VAL A 287 -7.82 -16.52 -1.92
N ASP A 288 -6.90 -17.48 -2.16
CA ASP A 288 -6.52 -18.50 -1.18
C ASP A 288 -5.63 -17.91 -0.10
N GLY A 289 -6.21 -17.59 1.06
CA GLY A 289 -5.53 -17.08 2.25
C GLY A 289 -5.23 -18.14 3.33
N TRP A 290 -5.41 -19.43 3.05
CA TRP A 290 -5.24 -20.49 4.06
C TRP A 290 -3.80 -20.71 4.51
N GLY A 291 -2.88 -20.84 3.57
CA GLY A 291 -1.51 -21.25 3.82
C GLY A 291 -0.62 -20.13 4.35
N TRP A 292 0.59 -20.48 4.77
CA TRP A 292 1.62 -19.55 5.19
C TRP A 292 2.45 -19.04 4.02
N VAL A 293 2.91 -17.80 4.16
CA VAL A 293 4.07 -17.29 3.45
C VAL A 293 5.23 -17.38 4.44
N LYS A 294 6.19 -18.24 4.19
CA LYS A 294 7.30 -18.55 5.14
C LYS A 294 8.25 -17.35 5.29
N THR A 295 7.74 -16.25 5.81
CA THR A 295 8.47 -15.01 6.10
C THR A 295 8.14 -14.55 7.51
N PRO A 296 8.65 -15.25 8.56
CA PRO A 296 8.35 -14.89 9.93
C PRO A 296 8.79 -13.47 10.26
N VAL A 297 8.02 -12.84 11.14
CA VAL A 297 8.31 -11.52 11.67
C VAL A 297 8.26 -11.56 13.20
N THR A 298 9.22 -10.88 13.82
CA THR A 298 9.20 -10.57 15.26
C THR A 298 9.15 -9.06 15.41
N TYR A 299 8.26 -8.58 16.23
CA TYR A 299 8.01 -7.16 16.46
C TYR A 299 7.96 -6.87 17.95
N VAL A 300 8.59 -5.80 18.37
CA VAL A 300 8.46 -5.26 19.74
C VAL A 300 8.29 -3.76 19.67
N ALA A 301 7.43 -3.20 20.53
CA ALA A 301 7.22 -1.76 20.65
C ALA A 301 6.96 -1.34 22.09
N LEU A 302 7.48 -0.16 22.45
CA LEU A 302 7.16 0.55 23.68
C LEU A 302 6.56 1.90 23.32
N THR A 303 5.34 2.15 23.82
CA THR A 303 4.59 3.38 23.61
C THR A 303 4.36 4.09 24.95
N HIS A 304 4.47 5.41 24.95
CA HIS A 304 4.14 6.25 26.10
C HIS A 304 3.26 7.42 25.68
N GLN A 305 2.14 7.60 26.39
CA GLN A 305 1.23 8.74 26.22
C GLN A 305 1.46 9.73 27.36
N THR A 306 1.44 11.02 27.06
CA THR A 306 1.67 12.06 28.07
C THR A 306 0.81 13.29 27.79
N ASP A 307 0.42 13.95 28.86
CA ASP A 307 -0.25 15.25 28.81
C ASP A 307 0.77 16.36 29.07
N LEU A 308 0.81 17.36 28.21
CA LEU A 308 1.67 18.53 28.27
C LEU A 308 0.80 19.77 28.48
N GLY A 309 0.27 19.90 29.68
CA GLY A 309 -0.73 20.94 30.02
C GLY A 309 -2.07 20.64 29.32
N LYS A 310 -2.44 21.47 28.30
CA LYS A 310 -3.65 21.24 27.47
C LYS A 310 -3.37 20.41 26.22
N SER A 311 -2.11 20.13 25.94
CA SER A 311 -1.69 19.36 24.78
C SER A 311 -1.54 17.88 25.14
N HIS A 312 -1.76 17.01 24.18
CA HIS A 312 -1.60 15.56 24.30
C HIS A 312 -0.50 15.11 23.36
N ALA A 313 0.38 14.23 23.82
CA ALA A 313 1.46 13.68 23.02
C ALA A 313 1.61 12.18 23.21
N GLU A 314 2.15 11.52 22.20
CA GLU A 314 2.57 10.13 22.27
C GLU A 314 3.92 9.98 21.58
N TRP A 315 4.81 9.19 22.17
CA TRP A 315 5.96 8.67 21.49
C TRP A 315 6.00 7.15 21.55
N ARG A 316 6.62 6.57 20.56
CA ARG A 316 6.80 5.11 20.44
C ARG A 316 8.16 4.81 19.87
N VAL A 317 8.82 3.78 20.38
CA VAL A 317 9.98 3.14 19.76
C VAL A 317 9.63 1.69 19.43
N PHE A 318 10.20 1.16 18.34
CA PHE A 318 9.96 -0.20 17.91
C PHE A 318 11.20 -0.85 17.28
N ALA A 319 11.20 -2.18 17.30
CA ALA A 319 12.12 -3.00 16.54
C ALA A 319 11.33 -4.12 15.84
N ILE A 320 11.71 -4.39 14.59
CA ILE A 320 11.15 -5.47 13.76
C ILE A 320 12.30 -6.30 13.23
N TYR A 321 12.20 -7.61 13.34
CA TYR A 321 13.06 -8.55 12.64
C TYR A 321 12.22 -9.30 11.60
N TYR A 322 12.67 -9.27 10.35
CA TYR A 322 12.05 -9.95 9.22
C TYR A 322 13.04 -10.93 8.61
N ASN A 323 12.60 -12.17 8.42
CA ASN A 323 13.35 -13.22 7.76
C ASN A 323 12.58 -13.75 6.56
N ASP A 324 13.26 -14.00 5.44
CA ASP A 324 12.70 -14.60 4.23
C ASP A 324 13.74 -15.50 3.56
N ASP A 325 13.69 -16.79 3.89
CA ASP A 325 14.58 -17.82 3.35
C ASP A 325 14.04 -18.52 2.09
N ARG A 326 13.00 -17.96 1.46
CA ARG A 326 12.43 -18.53 0.24
C ARG A 326 13.45 -18.40 -0.91
N PRO A 327 13.72 -19.46 -1.68
CA PRO A 327 14.66 -19.42 -2.80
C PRO A 327 14.00 -18.75 -4.02
N ILE A 328 13.70 -17.46 -3.92
CA ILE A 328 13.01 -16.66 -4.95
C ILE A 328 13.87 -15.48 -5.38
N VAL A 329 13.70 -15.07 -6.63
CA VAL A 329 14.38 -13.89 -7.18
C VAL A 329 13.83 -12.62 -6.54
N LYS A 330 14.71 -11.85 -5.90
CA LYS A 330 14.40 -10.56 -5.30
C LYS A 330 14.32 -9.45 -6.35
N THR A 331 13.63 -8.38 -6.04
CA THR A 331 13.53 -7.19 -6.88
C THR A 331 14.41 -6.07 -6.31
N ASP A 332 15.50 -5.78 -7.00
CA ASP A 332 16.43 -4.68 -6.73
C ASP A 332 16.97 -4.12 -8.07
N ASN A 333 17.85 -3.13 -8.01
CA ASN A 333 18.36 -2.44 -9.19
C ASN A 333 19.54 -3.13 -9.91
N ARG A 334 20.01 -4.29 -9.40
CA ARG A 334 21.06 -5.09 -10.08
C ARG A 334 20.56 -5.64 -11.42
N PRO A 335 21.46 -6.00 -12.36
CA PRO A 335 21.10 -6.69 -13.59
C PRO A 335 20.29 -7.97 -13.34
N ALA A 336 19.33 -8.26 -14.22
CA ALA A 336 18.46 -9.44 -14.06
C ALA A 336 19.22 -10.77 -13.97
N SER A 337 20.35 -10.91 -14.70
CA SER A 337 21.22 -12.09 -14.65
C SER A 337 21.85 -12.29 -13.27
N VAL A 338 22.26 -11.22 -12.60
CA VAL A 338 22.84 -11.26 -11.25
C VAL A 338 21.76 -11.62 -10.22
N ARG A 339 20.59 -10.98 -10.29
CA ARG A 339 19.46 -11.30 -9.39
C ARG A 339 19.00 -12.75 -9.52
N ALA A 340 19.01 -13.29 -10.73
CA ALA A 340 18.59 -14.69 -10.98
C ALA A 340 19.46 -15.73 -10.31
N THR A 341 20.72 -15.42 -10.01
CA THR A 341 21.67 -16.31 -9.33
C THR A 341 21.72 -16.09 -7.82
N ASP A 342 21.28 -14.93 -7.32
CA ASP A 342 21.23 -14.64 -5.89
C ASP A 342 19.87 -15.05 -5.30
N LEU A 343 19.79 -16.30 -4.87
CA LEU A 343 18.64 -16.87 -4.16
C LEU A 343 18.81 -16.89 -2.64
N GLY A 344 19.82 -16.20 -2.10
CA GLY A 344 20.06 -16.04 -0.66
C GLY A 344 18.88 -15.40 0.06
N GLY A 345 18.77 -15.62 1.36
CA GLY A 345 17.69 -15.10 2.21
C GLY A 345 17.75 -13.58 2.41
N ILE A 346 16.69 -13.04 2.97
CA ILE A 346 16.61 -11.67 3.48
C ILE A 346 16.49 -11.74 4.99
N ASP A 347 17.44 -11.10 5.70
CA ASP A 347 17.42 -10.95 7.15
C ASP A 347 17.59 -9.47 7.49
N ILE A 348 16.49 -8.81 7.92
CA ILE A 348 16.49 -7.37 8.14
C ILE A 348 15.97 -7.03 9.53
N GLY A 349 16.83 -6.33 10.31
CA GLY A 349 16.44 -5.58 11.47
C GLY A 349 15.98 -4.19 11.08
N THR A 350 14.79 -3.77 11.52
CA THR A 350 14.24 -2.42 11.34
C THR A 350 13.99 -1.80 12.70
N TYR A 351 14.59 -0.64 12.97
CA TYR A 351 14.50 0.07 14.23
C TYR A 351 13.96 1.46 13.98
N GLY A 352 12.98 1.88 14.77
CA GLY A 352 12.36 3.18 14.51
C GLY A 352 11.49 3.68 15.65
N GLY A 353 10.77 4.74 15.35
CA GLY A 353 9.83 5.33 16.28
C GLY A 353 8.97 6.40 15.65
N HIS A 354 8.05 6.94 16.46
CA HIS A 354 7.30 8.13 16.12
C HIS A 354 7.11 9.04 17.34
N PHE A 355 6.81 10.28 17.04
CA PHE A 355 6.29 11.28 17.98
C PHE A 355 5.08 11.94 17.34
N ILE A 356 3.96 12.03 18.06
CA ILE A 356 2.77 12.76 17.67
C ILE A 356 2.32 13.70 18.79
N LEU A 357 1.82 14.87 18.39
CA LEU A 357 1.35 15.93 19.30
C LEU A 357 0.05 16.51 18.79
N ALA A 358 -0.90 16.74 19.69
CA ALA A 358 -2.10 17.56 19.48
C ALA A 358 -2.08 18.72 20.47
N ALA A 359 -2.09 19.95 19.96
CA ALA A 359 -1.96 21.18 20.76
C ALA A 359 -3.17 22.10 20.54
N PRO A 360 -4.20 22.05 21.41
CA PRO A 360 -5.33 22.97 21.37
C PRO A 360 -4.90 24.41 21.69
N THR A 361 -5.32 25.37 20.84
CA THR A 361 -5.06 26.80 21.00
C THR A 361 -6.31 27.65 20.85
N SER A 362 -6.21 28.97 20.99
CA SER A 362 -7.31 29.89 20.69
C SER A 362 -7.69 29.86 19.20
N ALA A 363 -6.73 29.65 18.29
CA ALA A 363 -6.92 29.61 16.84
C ALA A 363 -7.43 28.27 16.32
N GLY A 364 -7.38 27.22 17.13
CA GLY A 364 -7.75 25.85 16.73
C GLY A 364 -6.76 24.84 17.31
N THR A 365 -6.83 23.59 16.86
CA THR A 365 -5.90 22.53 17.25
C THR A 365 -4.81 22.40 16.18
N PHE A 366 -3.57 22.52 16.59
CA PHE A 366 -2.41 22.16 15.78
C PHE A 366 -1.99 20.73 16.10
N ASP A 367 -1.46 20.03 15.11
CA ASP A 367 -0.87 18.71 15.31
C ASP A 367 0.46 18.57 14.57
N LEU A 368 1.32 17.70 15.11
CA LEU A 368 2.61 17.34 14.54
C LEU A 368 2.77 15.84 14.55
N LEU A 369 3.44 15.33 13.52
CA LEU A 369 3.84 13.94 13.41
C LEU A 369 5.29 13.88 12.92
N GLY A 370 6.12 13.15 13.64
CA GLY A 370 7.43 12.69 13.19
C GLY A 370 7.49 11.17 13.26
N TRP A 371 7.96 10.53 12.20
CA TRP A 371 8.18 9.08 12.14
C TRP A 371 9.51 8.79 11.44
N GLY A 372 10.22 7.74 11.87
CA GLY A 372 11.45 7.32 11.21
C GLY A 372 11.80 5.86 11.50
N ALA A 373 12.54 5.25 10.56
CA ALA A 373 13.06 3.90 10.68
C ALA A 373 14.39 3.73 9.94
N LEU A 374 15.27 2.93 10.50
CA LEU A 374 16.55 2.51 9.93
C LEU A 374 16.55 0.99 9.77
N GLN A 375 17.22 0.52 8.72
CA GLN A 375 17.33 -0.90 8.41
C GLN A 375 18.79 -1.32 8.27
N ASN A 376 19.10 -2.49 8.83
CA ASN A 376 20.36 -3.20 8.61
C ASN A 376 20.12 -4.70 8.52
N GLY A 377 21.10 -5.42 7.96
CA GLY A 377 21.02 -6.88 7.80
C GLY A 377 21.57 -7.35 6.47
N SER A 378 20.94 -8.36 5.87
CA SER A 378 21.30 -8.91 4.58
C SER A 378 20.14 -8.92 3.58
N TRP A 379 20.47 -8.75 2.31
CA TRP A 379 19.60 -8.84 1.16
C TRP A 379 20.23 -9.82 0.15
N GLY A 380 20.04 -11.10 0.39
CA GLY A 380 20.84 -12.13 -0.29
C GLY A 380 22.33 -11.94 0.00
N GLU A 381 23.13 -11.76 -1.07
CA GLU A 381 24.58 -11.51 -0.96
C GLU A 381 24.95 -10.06 -0.58
N LEU A 382 23.98 -9.12 -0.57
CA LEU A 382 24.22 -7.72 -0.27
C LEU A 382 24.02 -7.40 1.20
N THR A 383 24.72 -6.37 1.70
CA THR A 383 24.47 -5.79 3.01
C THR A 383 23.32 -4.79 2.93
N GLN A 384 22.25 -4.98 3.69
CA GLN A 384 21.16 -4.03 3.82
C GLN A 384 21.56 -2.82 4.66
N ARG A 385 21.41 -1.60 4.10
CA ARG A 385 21.58 -0.31 4.83
C ARG A 385 20.64 0.72 4.24
N ALA A 386 19.55 1.00 4.95
CA ALA A 386 18.50 1.86 4.41
C ALA A 386 17.80 2.65 5.53
N GLY A 387 17.06 3.68 5.15
CA GLY A 387 16.30 4.47 6.10
C GLY A 387 15.11 5.16 5.46
N ALA A 388 14.10 5.47 6.29
CA ALA A 388 12.94 6.24 5.90
C ALA A 388 12.50 7.19 7.02
N GLY A 389 11.82 8.28 6.66
CA GLY A 389 11.27 9.23 7.62
C GLY A 389 10.08 10.00 7.08
N ALA A 390 9.24 10.49 7.99
CA ALA A 390 8.10 11.35 7.70
C ALA A 390 8.04 12.50 8.70
N ALA A 391 7.66 13.68 8.22
CA ALA A 391 7.32 14.83 9.04
C ALA A 391 6.04 15.46 8.52
N GLU A 392 5.04 15.62 9.38
CA GLU A 392 3.75 16.16 9.00
C GLU A 392 3.28 17.20 10.03
N GLY A 393 2.57 18.21 9.57
CA GLY A 393 1.90 19.18 10.43
C GLY A 393 0.46 19.37 9.99
N GLY A 394 -0.44 19.59 10.96
CA GLY A 394 -1.85 19.80 10.70
C GLY A 394 -2.42 20.97 11.50
N TRP A 395 -3.52 21.52 11.02
CA TRP A 395 -4.28 22.58 11.67
C TRP A 395 -5.78 22.39 11.48
N GLN A 396 -6.49 22.35 12.59
CA GLN A 396 -7.95 22.29 12.67
C GLN A 396 -8.46 23.65 13.18
N PRO A 397 -8.73 24.64 12.30
CA PRO A 397 -9.14 25.97 12.71
C PRO A 397 -10.54 25.98 13.38
N LYS A 398 -10.74 26.91 14.31
CA LYS A 398 -12.05 27.11 14.96
C LYS A 398 -13.05 27.87 14.08
N PHE A 399 -12.57 28.63 13.09
CA PHE A 399 -13.47 29.20 12.09
C PHE A 399 -14.00 28.12 11.15
N ALA A 400 -15.05 28.36 10.42
CA ALA A 400 -15.75 27.40 9.58
C ALA A 400 -16.18 26.12 10.34
N SER A 401 -16.64 26.28 11.58
CA SER A 401 -17.01 25.20 12.51
C SER A 401 -18.05 24.22 11.94
N ARG A 402 -18.88 24.67 10.96
CA ARG A 402 -19.83 23.80 10.25
C ARG A 402 -19.14 22.78 9.35
N LEU A 403 -17.98 23.10 8.77
CA LEU A 403 -17.22 22.21 7.88
C LEU A 403 -16.17 21.40 8.64
N ARG A 404 -15.77 21.85 9.83
CA ARG A 404 -14.70 21.26 10.64
C ARG A 404 -13.47 20.90 9.79
N PRO A 405 -12.85 21.90 9.12
CA PRO A 405 -11.74 21.66 8.24
C PRO A 405 -10.50 21.18 9.02
N TRP A 406 -9.73 20.33 8.38
CA TRP A 406 -8.41 19.92 8.82
C TRP A 406 -7.45 20.00 7.64
N LEU A 407 -6.50 20.91 7.72
CA LEU A 407 -5.46 21.15 6.74
C LEU A 407 -4.20 20.46 7.22
N ARG A 408 -3.53 19.71 6.36
CA ARG A 408 -2.28 19.02 6.67
C ARG A 408 -1.27 19.23 5.53
N LEU A 409 0.00 19.31 5.92
CA LEU A 409 1.15 19.31 5.01
C LEU A 409 2.12 18.25 5.50
N GLY A 410 2.69 17.48 4.61
CA GLY A 410 3.62 16.44 4.98
C GLY A 410 4.68 16.15 3.94
N TYR A 411 5.78 15.60 4.44
CA TYR A 411 6.91 15.13 3.66
C TYR A 411 7.29 13.73 4.12
N PHE A 412 7.43 12.83 3.14
CA PHE A 412 7.93 11.48 3.34
C PHE A 412 9.15 11.24 2.46
N TYR A 413 10.12 10.53 3.01
CA TYR A 413 11.33 10.10 2.31
C TYR A 413 11.65 8.65 2.68
N SER A 414 12.03 7.85 1.69
CA SER A 414 12.66 6.55 1.88
C SER A 414 13.86 6.41 0.94
N SER A 415 14.96 5.87 1.43
CA SER A 415 16.17 5.70 0.64
C SER A 415 15.97 4.75 -0.54
N GLY A 416 16.74 4.98 -1.61
CA GLY A 416 16.90 4.11 -2.76
C GLY A 416 18.37 3.79 -2.98
N ASP A 417 18.67 2.69 -3.64
CA ASP A 417 20.02 2.25 -3.94
C ASP A 417 20.66 3.12 -5.03
N GLY A 418 21.84 3.63 -4.71
CA GLY A 418 22.61 4.52 -5.59
C GLY A 418 23.56 3.81 -6.53
N ASN A 419 23.96 2.58 -6.24
CA ASN A 419 24.99 1.88 -6.98
C ASN A 419 24.74 0.36 -7.06
N PRO A 420 24.15 -0.14 -8.15
CA PRO A 420 23.84 -1.57 -8.32
C PRO A 420 25.08 -2.48 -8.42
N ALA A 421 26.28 -1.90 -8.41
CA ALA A 421 27.54 -2.64 -8.58
C ALA A 421 28.36 -2.77 -7.29
N ASP A 422 27.90 -2.20 -6.17
CA ASP A 422 28.54 -2.39 -4.86
C ASP A 422 27.87 -3.53 -4.05
N ASN A 423 28.38 -3.77 -2.85
CA ASN A 423 27.90 -4.84 -1.97
C ASN A 423 26.79 -4.37 -1.03
N THR A 424 26.14 -3.24 -1.32
CA THR A 424 25.13 -2.64 -0.44
C THR A 424 23.78 -2.57 -1.13
N HIS A 425 22.72 -2.99 -0.46
CA HIS A 425 21.34 -2.69 -0.85
C HIS A 425 20.84 -1.48 -0.05
N GLY A 426 20.79 -0.33 -0.72
CA GLY A 426 20.44 0.96 -0.11
C GLY A 426 18.95 1.28 -0.13
N THR A 427 18.11 0.44 -0.73
CA THR A 427 16.67 0.67 -0.83
C THR A 427 15.97 0.32 0.47
N PHE A 428 15.20 1.26 1.01
CA PHE A 428 14.35 0.98 2.17
C PHE A 428 13.30 -0.06 1.83
N PHE A 429 13.31 -1.17 2.54
CA PHE A 429 12.41 -2.29 2.32
C PHE A 429 11.11 -2.11 3.11
N ALA A 430 10.00 -1.91 2.43
CA ALA A 430 8.67 -1.91 3.03
C ALA A 430 8.23 -3.35 3.27
N ILE A 431 8.42 -3.87 4.46
CA ILE A 431 8.35 -5.30 4.85
C ILE A 431 7.05 -6.00 4.40
N LEU A 432 5.95 -5.74 5.10
CA LEU A 432 4.62 -6.31 4.86
C LEU A 432 3.55 -5.19 4.96
N PRO A 433 3.70 -4.07 4.25
CA PRO A 433 2.90 -2.87 4.50
C PRO A 433 1.46 -3.02 4.00
N THR A 434 0.62 -2.04 4.39
CA THR A 434 -0.53 -1.64 3.60
C THR A 434 -0.16 -0.33 2.89
N PRO A 435 0.21 -0.33 1.60
CA PRO A 435 0.87 0.80 0.94
C PRO A 435 -0.09 1.94 0.57
N ARG A 436 -1.01 2.30 1.44
CA ARG A 436 -2.02 3.35 1.23
C ARG A 436 -2.06 4.40 2.35
N VAL A 437 -0.94 4.55 3.04
CA VAL A 437 -0.84 5.53 4.13
C VAL A 437 -1.03 6.95 3.62
N TYR A 438 -0.53 7.25 2.41
CA TYR A 438 -0.59 8.58 1.83
C TYR A 438 -1.64 8.73 0.74
N ALA A 439 -1.78 7.77 -0.19
CA ALA A 439 -2.72 7.84 -1.28
C ALA A 439 -3.43 6.51 -1.53
N ARG A 440 -4.68 6.57 -1.98
CA ARG A 440 -5.48 5.37 -2.29
C ARG A 440 -5.23 4.82 -3.69
N PHE A 441 -4.63 5.59 -4.60
CA PHE A 441 -4.18 5.12 -5.90
C PHE A 441 -2.80 4.45 -5.78
N PRO A 442 -2.69 3.10 -5.84
CA PRO A 442 -1.51 2.36 -5.40
C PRO A 442 -0.50 2.11 -6.53
N PHE A 443 -0.21 3.10 -7.38
CA PHE A 443 0.80 2.95 -8.42
C PHE A 443 2.23 3.10 -7.90
N PHE A 444 2.42 3.45 -6.64
CA PHE A 444 3.71 3.57 -5.94
C PHE A 444 3.62 3.00 -4.52
N ASN A 445 4.76 2.75 -3.90
CA ASN A 445 4.86 2.37 -2.48
C ASN A 445 5.95 3.17 -1.77
N SER A 446 6.24 2.81 -0.51
CA SER A 446 7.20 3.51 0.34
C SER A 446 8.66 3.06 0.13
N MET A 447 9.04 2.55 -1.06
CA MET A 447 10.40 2.15 -1.41
C MET A 447 10.96 3.10 -2.46
N ASN A 448 12.19 3.63 -2.23
CA ASN A 448 12.81 4.62 -3.12
C ASN A 448 11.88 5.78 -3.47
N ASN A 449 11.17 6.32 -2.49
CA ASN A 449 10.11 7.30 -2.70
C ASN A 449 10.30 8.57 -1.89
N THR A 450 10.04 9.71 -2.50
CA THR A 450 9.89 11.01 -1.87
C THR A 450 8.52 11.55 -2.21
N ASP A 451 7.74 11.91 -1.22
CA ASP A 451 6.37 12.42 -1.34
C ASP A 451 6.24 13.73 -0.55
N LEU A 452 5.91 14.80 -1.24
CA LEU A 452 5.48 16.08 -0.65
C LEU A 452 4.00 16.23 -0.91
N PHE A 453 3.19 16.31 0.14
CA PHE A 453 1.74 16.34 -0.02
C PHE A 453 1.07 17.40 0.82
N GLU A 454 -0.11 17.81 0.36
CA GLU A 454 -1.10 18.56 1.13
C GLU A 454 -2.41 17.78 1.19
N GLU A 455 -3.10 17.85 2.33
CA GLU A 455 -4.39 17.21 2.57
C GLU A 455 -5.39 18.24 3.10
N LEU A 456 -6.60 18.22 2.56
CA LEU A 456 -7.76 18.90 3.11
C LEU A 456 -8.81 17.88 3.49
N MET A 457 -9.17 17.81 4.77
CA MET A 457 -10.28 17.02 5.26
C MET A 457 -11.40 17.94 5.73
N LEU A 458 -12.65 17.62 5.33
CA LEU A 458 -13.87 18.31 5.78
C LEU A 458 -14.80 17.28 6.43
N ARG A 459 -15.40 17.66 7.56
CA ARG A 459 -16.38 16.84 8.30
C ARG A 459 -17.64 17.63 8.58
N PRO A 460 -18.48 17.92 7.56
CA PRO A 460 -19.69 18.75 7.74
C PRO A 460 -20.66 18.18 8.77
N THR A 461 -20.75 16.85 8.85
CA THR A 461 -21.52 16.12 9.86
C THR A 461 -20.66 15.04 10.52
N LYS A 462 -21.16 14.35 11.54
CA LYS A 462 -20.49 13.18 12.11
C LYS A 462 -20.51 11.97 11.17
N ALA A 463 -21.47 11.95 10.25
CA ALA A 463 -21.68 10.87 9.31
C ALA A 463 -20.92 11.07 7.98
N PHE A 464 -20.49 12.28 7.64
CA PHE A 464 -19.93 12.59 6.34
C PHE A 464 -18.52 13.18 6.44
N THR A 465 -17.58 12.56 5.75
CA THR A 465 -16.19 13.00 5.63
C THR A 465 -15.83 13.15 4.15
N ILE A 466 -15.21 14.26 3.80
CA ILE A 466 -14.57 14.49 2.50
C ILE A 466 -13.10 14.66 2.76
N ARG A 467 -12.27 14.01 1.94
CA ARG A 467 -10.82 14.15 1.96
C ARG A 467 -10.31 14.40 0.54
N SER A 468 -9.38 15.31 0.38
CA SER A 468 -8.74 15.60 -0.89
C SER A 468 -7.25 15.86 -0.67
N ASP A 469 -6.41 15.20 -1.46
CA ASP A 469 -4.95 15.26 -1.36
C ASP A 469 -4.32 15.67 -2.70
N VAL A 470 -3.16 16.31 -2.63
CA VAL A 470 -2.26 16.53 -3.77
C VAL A 470 -0.87 16.09 -3.37
N HIS A 471 -0.26 15.25 -4.22
CA HIS A 471 1.06 14.70 -3.99
C HIS A 471 2.01 15.07 -5.12
N GLY A 472 3.20 15.54 -4.78
CA GLY A 472 4.36 15.55 -5.64
C GLY A 472 5.22 14.34 -5.32
N LEU A 473 5.41 13.45 -6.32
CA LEU A 473 6.08 12.17 -6.15
C LEU A 473 7.38 12.11 -6.93
N TRP A 474 8.45 11.71 -6.28
CA TRP A 474 9.77 11.51 -6.88
C TRP A 474 10.39 10.20 -6.39
N LEU A 475 11.24 9.60 -7.22
CA LEU A 475 12.20 8.61 -6.75
C LEU A 475 13.30 9.31 -5.94
N SER A 476 13.64 8.78 -4.79
CA SER A 476 14.72 9.32 -3.94
C SER A 476 16.07 9.17 -4.63
N ASN A 477 16.27 8.05 -5.34
CA ASN A 477 17.44 7.79 -6.16
C ASN A 477 17.05 7.39 -7.60
N LYS A 478 17.68 8.06 -8.59
CA LYS A 478 17.43 7.79 -10.02
C LYS A 478 18.11 6.52 -10.54
N ASN A 479 19.04 5.94 -9.80
CA ASN A 479 19.74 4.71 -10.17
C ASN A 479 19.00 3.46 -9.68
N ASP A 480 17.95 3.67 -8.91
CA ASP A 480 17.08 2.61 -8.38
C ASP A 480 15.75 2.54 -9.14
N LEU A 481 14.89 1.62 -8.78
CA LEU A 481 13.65 1.31 -9.45
C LEU A 481 12.47 2.15 -8.92
N TRP A 482 11.44 2.27 -9.72
CA TRP A 482 10.10 2.60 -9.28
C TRP A 482 9.41 1.31 -8.82
N TYR A 483 9.12 1.21 -7.52
CA TYR A 483 8.56 0.01 -6.89
C TYR A 483 7.04 0.07 -6.73
N THR A 484 6.38 -1.08 -6.96
CA THR A 484 4.96 -1.33 -6.66
C THR A 484 4.82 -2.69 -5.98
N GLY A 485 3.68 -2.92 -5.31
CA GLY A 485 3.42 -4.17 -4.61
C GLY A 485 3.18 -3.98 -3.11
N GLY A 486 2.98 -5.07 -2.38
CA GLY A 486 2.56 -5.06 -0.97
C GLY A 486 3.30 -6.05 -0.07
N GLY A 487 4.52 -6.44 -0.42
CA GLY A 487 5.30 -7.46 0.28
C GLY A 487 4.88 -8.89 -0.05
N ALA A 488 5.47 -9.84 0.63
CA ALA A 488 5.25 -11.26 0.42
C ALA A 488 3.76 -11.63 0.58
N PHE A 489 3.17 -12.32 -0.43
CA PHE A 489 1.78 -12.77 -0.42
C PHE A 489 1.59 -14.19 -0.96
N GLN A 490 2.59 -14.75 -1.61
CA GLN A 490 2.65 -16.13 -2.09
C GLN A 490 4.02 -16.74 -1.81
N PRO A 491 4.13 -18.07 -1.60
CA PRO A 491 5.42 -18.73 -1.35
C PRO A 491 6.43 -18.62 -2.51
N TRP A 492 5.95 -18.40 -3.74
CA TRP A 492 6.75 -18.41 -4.97
C TRP A 492 6.93 -17.02 -5.62
N THR A 493 6.44 -15.97 -5.00
CA THR A 493 6.62 -14.60 -5.48
C THR A 493 7.27 -13.72 -4.42
N PHE A 494 8.11 -12.78 -4.85
CA PHE A 494 8.71 -11.81 -3.94
C PHE A 494 7.69 -10.82 -3.38
N GLY A 495 6.67 -10.45 -4.19
CA GLY A 495 5.58 -9.56 -3.77
C GLY A 495 5.79 -8.09 -4.04
N PHE A 496 6.97 -7.70 -4.51
CA PHE A 496 7.25 -6.38 -5.08
C PHE A 496 7.72 -6.52 -6.52
N SER A 497 7.32 -5.58 -7.36
CA SER A 497 7.82 -5.43 -8.72
C SER A 497 8.49 -4.07 -8.87
N GLY A 498 9.50 -3.99 -9.73
CA GLY A 498 10.26 -2.79 -10.00
C GLY A 498 10.24 -2.44 -11.48
N ARG A 499 10.12 -1.15 -11.78
CA ARG A 499 10.25 -0.59 -13.13
C ARG A 499 11.45 0.33 -13.17
N THR A 500 12.14 0.37 -14.30
CA THR A 500 13.32 1.24 -14.47
C THR A 500 12.97 2.72 -14.28
N SER A 501 13.82 3.44 -13.57
CA SER A 501 13.74 4.90 -13.44
C SER A 501 14.05 5.64 -14.75
N ASN A 502 14.72 4.96 -15.70
CA ASN A 502 15.31 5.55 -16.91
C ASN A 502 16.19 6.78 -16.63
N GLY A 503 16.89 6.77 -15.47
CA GLY A 503 17.79 7.84 -15.05
C GLY A 503 17.10 9.13 -14.59
N SER A 504 15.79 9.09 -14.33
CA SER A 504 14.99 10.23 -13.83
C SER A 504 14.48 9.98 -12.40
N LYS A 505 14.24 11.08 -11.67
CA LYS A 505 13.56 11.05 -10.38
C LYS A 505 12.08 11.43 -10.46
N SER A 506 11.65 12.20 -11.46
CA SER A 506 10.29 12.73 -11.57
C SER A 506 9.29 11.60 -11.83
N LEU A 507 8.51 11.21 -10.81
CA LEU A 507 7.57 10.10 -10.90
C LEU A 507 6.18 10.57 -11.34
N ALA A 508 5.49 11.38 -10.55
CA ALA A 508 4.15 11.86 -10.88
C ALA A 508 3.72 13.06 -10.02
N THR A 509 2.65 13.73 -10.45
CA THR A 509 1.77 14.51 -9.59
C THR A 509 0.45 13.79 -9.48
N LEU A 510 0.00 13.49 -8.25
CA LEU A 510 -1.27 12.80 -7.98
C LEU A 510 -2.25 13.77 -7.33
N TYR A 511 -3.47 13.75 -7.81
CA TYR A 511 -4.64 14.43 -7.22
C TYR A 511 -5.63 13.36 -6.82
N ASP A 512 -6.13 13.39 -5.59
CA ASP A 512 -7.21 12.50 -5.19
C ASP A 512 -8.28 13.17 -4.35
N ILE A 513 -9.47 12.57 -4.37
CA ILE A 513 -10.62 12.97 -3.58
C ILE A 513 -11.41 11.75 -3.16
N SER A 514 -11.87 11.74 -1.92
CA SER A 514 -12.80 10.73 -1.42
C SER A 514 -13.94 11.35 -0.63
N GLY A 515 -15.06 10.64 -0.61
CA GLY A 515 -16.22 10.94 0.23
C GLY A 515 -16.69 9.67 0.92
N ASP A 516 -16.79 9.70 2.24
CA ASP A 516 -17.25 8.57 3.06
C ASP A 516 -18.51 9.01 3.81
N TYR A 517 -19.62 8.27 3.64
CA TYR A 517 -20.91 8.57 4.25
C TYR A 517 -21.43 7.37 5.04
N LYS A 518 -21.66 7.57 6.34
CA LYS A 518 -22.27 6.58 7.23
C LYS A 518 -23.79 6.76 7.22
N LEU A 519 -24.49 5.73 6.81
CA LEU A 519 -25.93 5.60 6.86
C LEU A 519 -26.36 4.91 8.15
N LYS A 520 -27.68 4.78 8.35
CA LYS A 520 -28.25 3.99 9.46
C LYS A 520 -28.03 2.49 9.29
N HIS A 521 -28.26 1.73 10.35
CA HIS A 521 -28.28 0.26 10.34
C HIS A 521 -26.99 -0.40 9.83
N GLY A 522 -25.83 0.17 10.19
CA GLY A 522 -24.53 -0.44 9.83
C GLY A 522 -24.11 -0.27 8.36
N VAL A 523 -24.84 0.52 7.57
CA VAL A 523 -24.51 0.77 6.15
C VAL A 523 -23.57 1.97 6.01
N SER A 524 -22.58 1.89 5.12
CA SER A 524 -21.77 3.04 4.69
C SER A 524 -21.47 3.00 3.21
N ILE A 525 -21.31 4.17 2.61
CA ILE A 525 -20.95 4.35 1.20
C ILE A 525 -19.66 5.13 1.13
N GLY A 526 -18.72 4.65 0.31
CA GLY A 526 -17.46 5.30 -0.02
C GLY A 526 -17.38 5.60 -1.51
N LEU A 527 -16.86 6.77 -1.86
CA LEU A 527 -16.54 7.18 -3.22
C LEU A 527 -15.09 7.64 -3.25
N TYR A 528 -14.36 7.29 -4.30
CA TYR A 528 -12.98 7.73 -4.50
C TYR A 528 -12.71 7.99 -5.97
N TYR A 529 -11.90 9.01 -6.23
CA TYR A 529 -11.29 9.26 -7.54
C TYR A 529 -9.88 9.81 -7.35
N GLY A 530 -8.90 9.19 -8.02
CA GLY A 530 -7.52 9.63 -8.09
C GLY A 530 -7.08 9.80 -9.55
N TYR A 531 -6.30 10.86 -9.82
CA TYR A 531 -5.74 11.16 -11.14
C TYR A 531 -4.27 11.48 -11.03
N ALA A 532 -3.43 10.69 -11.69
CA ALA A 532 -1.98 10.84 -11.72
C ALA A 532 -1.51 11.39 -13.07
N ILE A 533 -0.75 12.48 -13.04
CA ILE A 533 -0.01 13.01 -14.19
C ILE A 533 1.41 12.47 -14.09
N GLY A 534 1.78 11.55 -14.98
CA GLY A 534 3.10 10.92 -14.98
C GLY A 534 4.23 11.91 -15.24
N GLY A 535 5.29 11.77 -14.46
CA GLY A 535 6.58 12.45 -14.66
C GLY A 535 7.45 11.71 -15.68
N GLU A 536 8.72 12.08 -15.77
CA GLU A 536 9.66 11.54 -16.77
C GLU A 536 9.88 10.02 -16.64
N VAL A 537 9.82 9.47 -15.43
CA VAL A 537 9.92 8.01 -15.20
C VAL A 537 8.77 7.30 -15.90
N ILE A 538 7.54 7.74 -15.65
CA ILE A 538 6.34 7.13 -16.23
C ILE A 538 6.25 7.40 -17.74
N LYS A 539 6.53 8.63 -18.21
CA LYS A 539 6.51 8.99 -19.64
C LYS A 539 7.42 8.12 -20.50
N LYS A 540 8.62 7.79 -19.99
CA LYS A 540 9.57 6.96 -20.72
C LYS A 540 9.14 5.49 -20.79
N ILE A 541 8.37 5.01 -19.84
CA ILE A 541 7.83 3.64 -19.84
C ILE A 541 6.51 3.57 -20.62
N TYR A 542 5.63 4.57 -20.46
CA TYR A 542 4.29 4.64 -21.05
C TYR A 542 4.15 5.88 -21.94
N PRO A 543 4.81 5.88 -23.13
CA PRO A 543 4.86 7.08 -23.98
C PRO A 543 3.54 7.38 -24.70
N ALA A 544 2.63 6.42 -24.85
CA ALA A 544 1.36 6.64 -25.52
C ALA A 544 0.40 7.50 -24.67
N ASN A 545 0.32 7.26 -23.37
CA ASN A 545 -0.33 8.10 -22.40
C ASN A 545 0.28 7.85 -21.01
N SER A 546 0.88 8.90 -20.45
CA SER A 546 1.51 8.84 -19.11
C SER A 546 0.59 9.26 -17.97
N ASN A 547 -0.67 9.55 -18.23
CA ASN A 547 -1.65 9.83 -17.19
C ASN A 547 -2.40 8.54 -16.82
N GLY A 548 -2.79 8.45 -15.55
CA GLY A 548 -3.56 7.32 -15.05
C GLY A 548 -4.65 7.77 -14.09
N ALA A 549 -5.69 6.98 -13.97
CA ALA A 549 -6.80 7.23 -13.07
C ALA A 549 -7.28 5.96 -12.37
N LEU A 550 -7.83 6.13 -11.17
CA LEU A 550 -8.57 5.13 -10.42
C LEU A 550 -9.81 5.77 -9.82
N GLY A 551 -10.97 5.19 -10.11
CA GLY A 551 -12.21 5.50 -9.41
C GLY A 551 -12.80 4.25 -8.78
N TYR A 552 -13.44 4.38 -7.63
CA TYR A 552 -14.27 3.30 -7.10
C TYR A 552 -15.47 3.82 -6.32
N THR A 553 -16.50 2.95 -6.28
CA THR A 553 -17.62 3.04 -5.36
C THR A 553 -17.59 1.87 -4.41
N GLU A 554 -17.88 2.08 -3.15
CA GLU A 554 -17.86 1.06 -2.11
C GLU A 554 -19.12 1.13 -1.29
N LEU A 555 -19.78 -0.01 -1.08
CA LEU A 555 -20.89 -0.20 -0.15
C LEU A 555 -20.43 -1.16 0.94
N ASN A 556 -20.55 -0.76 2.19
CA ASN A 556 -20.31 -1.63 3.33
C ASN A 556 -21.60 -1.80 4.13
N TYR A 557 -21.87 -3.04 4.54
CA TYR A 557 -22.89 -3.37 5.51
C TYR A 557 -22.26 -4.17 6.66
N ARG A 558 -22.60 -3.84 7.91
CA ARG A 558 -22.13 -4.52 9.12
C ARG A 558 -23.31 -4.90 10.00
N PHE A 559 -23.24 -6.06 10.65
CA PHE A 559 -24.25 -6.57 11.58
C PHE A 559 -23.61 -7.32 12.75
#